data_c87c12de1095430052d35195a4ad507f
#
_entry.id   c87c12de1095430052d35195a4ad507f
#
_cell.length_a   1.000
_cell.length_b   1.000
_cell.length_c   1.000
_cell.angle_alpha   90.00
_cell.angle_beta   90.00
_cell.angle_gamma   90.00
#
_symmetry.space_group_name_H-M   'P 1'
#
loop_
_entity.id
_entity.type
_entity.pdbx_description
1 polymer ?
#
loop_
_entity_poly.entity_id
_entity_poly.type
_entity_poly.pdbx_seq_one_letter_code
_entity_poly.pdbx_strand_id
1 'polypeptide(L)'
;MIIGIHHIAISVENLDTAVSFYQNAFGFEVVQTSDFNKNKLVDAAIGLTDAEARMAMLKAPNAFVELWEYVHPQPKDLRSRPCDYGYPHFALQ
;
A
#
# COMPACT_ATOMS: atom_id res chain seq x y z
N MET A 1 -17.33 0.93 -17.48
CA MET A 1 -16.13 1.39 -18.22
C MET A 1 -15.00 1.70 -17.26
N ILE A 2 -13.81 1.22 -17.56
CA ILE A 2 -12.62 1.59 -16.79
C ILE A 2 -12.14 2.95 -17.27
N ILE A 3 -11.86 3.86 -16.34
CA ILE A 3 -11.44 5.23 -16.66
C ILE A 3 -9.99 5.53 -16.25
N GLY A 4 -9.30 4.57 -15.64
CA GLY A 4 -7.91 4.76 -15.23
C GLY A 4 -7.53 3.87 -14.07
N ILE A 5 -6.37 4.15 -13.49
CA ILE A 5 -5.87 3.49 -12.29
C ILE A 5 -6.25 4.34 -11.08
N HIS A 6 -6.98 3.75 -10.13
CA HIS A 6 -7.36 4.45 -8.91
C HIS A 6 -6.19 4.55 -7.93
N HIS A 7 -5.57 3.43 -7.66
CA HIS A 7 -4.47 3.38 -6.69
C HIS A 7 -3.50 2.25 -6.96
N ILE A 8 -2.32 2.38 -6.37
CA ILE A 8 -1.28 1.36 -6.30
C ILE A 8 -1.06 1.07 -4.83
N ALA A 9 -1.00 -0.19 -4.45
CA ALA A 9 -0.78 -0.61 -3.06
C ALA A 9 0.63 -1.15 -2.87
N ILE A 10 1.28 -0.75 -1.79
CA ILE A 10 2.64 -1.17 -1.44
C ILE A 10 2.63 -1.66 0.00
N SER A 11 3.14 -2.86 0.23
CA SER A 11 3.37 -3.38 1.57
C SER A 11 4.75 -2.91 2.05
N VAL A 12 4.80 -2.30 3.24
CA VAL A 12 6.00 -1.68 3.79
C VAL A 12 6.29 -2.22 5.19
N GLU A 13 7.54 -2.14 5.61
CA GLU A 13 7.94 -2.60 6.94
C GLU A 13 7.50 -1.64 8.05
N ASN A 14 7.49 -0.34 7.78
CA ASN A 14 7.13 0.70 8.75
C ASN A 14 6.28 1.74 8.06
N LEU A 15 5.00 1.81 8.43
CA LEU A 15 4.04 2.71 7.81
C LEU A 15 4.40 4.17 8.05
N ASP A 16 4.74 4.54 9.28
CA ASP A 16 5.00 5.94 9.63
C ASP A 16 6.21 6.48 8.87
N THR A 17 7.27 5.69 8.75
CA THR A 17 8.46 6.05 7.98
C THR A 17 8.13 6.20 6.49
N ALA A 18 7.36 5.27 5.93
CA ALA A 18 6.97 5.32 4.52
C ALA A 18 6.09 6.54 4.23
N VAL A 19 5.10 6.82 5.07
CA VAL A 19 4.23 8.00 4.94
C VAL A 19 5.07 9.27 4.96
N SER A 20 5.96 9.41 5.93
CA SER A 20 6.84 10.60 6.04
C SER A 20 7.69 10.78 4.80
N PHE A 21 8.21 9.69 4.24
CA PHE A 21 9.01 9.74 3.02
C PHE A 21 8.20 10.32 1.85
N TYR A 22 7.01 9.77 1.60
CA TYR A 22 6.17 10.22 0.49
C TYR A 22 5.69 11.67 0.66
N GLN A 23 5.37 12.05 1.91
CA GLN A 23 4.99 13.44 2.21
C GLN A 23 6.15 14.41 1.98
N ASN A 24 7.32 14.10 2.50
CA ASN A 24 8.45 15.02 2.48
C ASN A 24 9.14 15.07 1.12
N ALA A 25 9.29 13.92 0.44
CA ALA A 25 9.97 13.85 -0.85
C ALA A 25 9.09 14.35 -2.00
N PHE A 26 7.78 14.05 -1.96
CA PHE A 26 6.89 14.29 -3.10
C PHE A 26 5.70 15.21 -2.80
N GLY A 27 5.50 15.59 -1.56
CA GLY A 27 4.37 16.44 -1.18
C GLY A 27 3.01 15.74 -1.25
N PHE A 28 2.97 14.41 -1.21
CA PHE A 28 1.70 13.68 -1.22
C PHE A 28 0.94 13.95 0.07
N GLU A 29 -0.39 14.01 -0.04
CA GLU A 29 -1.28 14.28 1.09
C GLU A 29 -1.91 12.98 1.59
N VAL A 30 -1.85 12.73 2.89
CA VAL A 30 -2.59 11.63 3.51
C VAL A 30 -4.08 12.00 3.52
N VAL A 31 -4.89 11.22 2.81
CA VAL A 31 -6.33 11.47 2.70
C VAL A 31 -7.15 10.49 3.54
N GLN A 32 -6.57 9.35 3.94
CA GLN A 32 -7.25 8.36 4.76
C GLN A 32 -6.23 7.50 5.50
N THR A 33 -6.55 7.14 6.74
CA THR A 33 -5.83 6.10 7.49
C THR A 33 -6.85 5.11 8.03
N SER A 34 -6.45 3.85 8.12
CA SER A 34 -7.33 2.78 8.60
C SER A 34 -6.52 1.72 9.34
N ASP A 35 -7.15 1.14 10.36
CA ASP A 35 -6.64 -0.01 11.08
C ASP A 35 -7.60 -1.17 10.85
N PHE A 36 -7.06 -2.33 10.51
CA PHE A 36 -7.84 -3.54 10.26
C PHE A 36 -7.39 -4.65 11.19
N ASN A 37 -8.35 -5.35 11.77
CA ASN A 37 -8.10 -6.52 12.59
C ASN A 37 -9.26 -7.48 12.43
N LYS A 38 -9.04 -8.60 11.74
CA LYS A 38 -10.04 -9.64 11.47
C LYS A 38 -11.31 -9.08 10.82
N ASN A 39 -11.14 -8.12 9.92
CA ASN A 39 -12.25 -7.54 9.18
C ASN A 39 -12.59 -8.44 7.99
N LYS A 40 -13.74 -9.09 8.02
CA LYS A 40 -14.09 -10.10 7.02
C LYS A 40 -14.21 -9.55 5.61
N LEU A 41 -14.69 -8.31 5.45
CA LEU A 41 -14.81 -7.70 4.13
C LEU A 41 -13.43 -7.37 3.55
N VAL A 42 -12.55 -6.83 4.37
CA VAL A 42 -11.17 -6.52 3.96
C VAL A 42 -10.43 -7.82 3.66
N ASP A 43 -10.53 -8.82 4.54
CA ASP A 43 -9.89 -10.14 4.33
C ASP A 43 -10.31 -10.76 2.99
N ALA A 44 -11.59 -10.71 2.68
CA ALA A 44 -12.10 -11.25 1.41
C ALA A 44 -11.53 -10.46 0.21
N ALA A 45 -11.44 -9.14 0.32
CA ALA A 45 -10.94 -8.28 -0.76
C ALA A 45 -9.45 -8.50 -1.05
N ILE A 46 -8.65 -8.76 -0.01
CA ILE A 46 -7.20 -8.92 -0.15
C ILE A 46 -6.74 -10.38 -0.19
N GLY A 47 -7.66 -11.34 0.00
CA GLY A 47 -7.36 -12.77 -0.09
C GLY A 47 -6.59 -13.32 1.11
N LEU A 48 -6.77 -12.75 2.29
CA LEU A 48 -6.13 -13.18 3.52
C LEU A 48 -7.17 -13.62 4.55
N THR A 49 -6.71 -14.25 5.63
CA THR A 49 -7.56 -14.66 6.76
C THR A 49 -7.03 -14.01 8.03
N ASP A 50 -7.95 -13.42 8.81
CA ASP A 50 -7.63 -12.78 10.10
C ASP A 50 -6.50 -11.75 9.98
N ALA A 51 -6.49 -10.97 8.92
CA ALA A 51 -5.46 -9.96 8.69
C ALA A 51 -5.51 -8.87 9.77
N GLU A 52 -4.33 -8.48 10.23
CA GLU A 52 -4.12 -7.32 11.08
C GLU A 52 -3.14 -6.40 10.38
N ALA A 53 -3.57 -5.19 10.08
CA ALA A 53 -2.78 -4.25 9.29
C ALA A 53 -3.19 -2.81 9.57
N ARG A 54 -2.26 -1.90 9.29
CA ARG A 54 -2.53 -0.47 9.21
C ARG A 54 -2.32 -0.02 7.76
N MET A 55 -3.12 0.94 7.32
CA MET A 55 -3.05 1.45 5.96
C MET A 55 -3.15 2.97 5.95
N ALA A 56 -2.41 3.61 5.07
CA ALA A 56 -2.57 5.01 4.74
C ALA A 56 -2.77 5.17 3.24
N MET A 57 -3.73 5.98 2.86
CA MET A 57 -3.95 6.35 1.46
C MET A 57 -3.44 7.77 1.25
N LEU A 58 -2.56 7.93 0.28
CA LEU A 58 -1.95 9.21 -0.06
C LEU A 58 -2.39 9.63 -1.46
N LYS A 59 -2.64 10.92 -1.62
CA LYS A 59 -3.07 11.47 -2.89
C LYS A 59 -1.88 11.99 -3.69
N ALA A 60 -1.70 11.45 -4.89
CA ALA A 60 -0.88 12.02 -5.95
C ALA A 60 -1.78 12.78 -6.94
N PRO A 61 -1.24 13.57 -7.88
CA PRO A 61 -2.08 14.37 -8.77
C PRO A 61 -3.10 13.59 -9.60
N ASN A 62 -2.78 12.36 -10.02
CA ASN A 62 -3.64 11.58 -10.91
C ASN A 62 -4.04 10.20 -10.40
N ALA A 63 -3.63 9.83 -9.20
CA ALA A 63 -3.94 8.53 -8.61
C ALA A 63 -3.67 8.58 -7.12
N PHE A 64 -3.95 7.47 -6.43
CA PHE A 64 -3.61 7.32 -5.02
C PHE A 64 -2.53 6.27 -4.83
N VAL A 65 -1.78 6.39 -3.73
CA VAL A 65 -0.85 5.37 -3.26
C VAL A 65 -1.35 4.88 -1.91
N GLU A 66 -1.58 3.58 -1.79
CA GLU A 66 -1.88 2.94 -0.51
C GLU A 66 -0.63 2.33 0.06
N LEU A 67 -0.32 2.66 1.29
CA LEU A 67 0.77 2.05 2.04
C LEU A 67 0.18 1.15 3.11
N TRP A 68 0.61 -0.10 3.16
CA TRP A 68 0.12 -1.10 4.08
C TRP A 68 1.25 -1.64 4.94
N GLU A 69 1.02 -1.74 6.25
CA GLU A 69 1.91 -2.40 7.19
C GLU A 69 1.15 -3.56 7.83
N TYR A 70 1.56 -4.79 7.53
CA TYR A 70 0.91 -5.99 8.06
C TYR A 70 1.59 -6.46 9.33
N VAL A 71 0.79 -6.83 10.34
CA VAL A 71 1.22 -7.53 11.54
C VAL A 71 0.94 -9.02 11.39
N HIS A 72 -0.25 -9.36 10.88
CA HIS A 72 -0.64 -10.74 10.59
C HIS A 72 -1.34 -10.81 9.23
N PRO A 73 -1.03 -11.76 8.36
CA PRO A 73 0.07 -12.75 8.48
C PRO A 73 1.44 -12.09 8.50
N GLN A 74 2.41 -12.79 9.06
CA GLN A 74 3.81 -12.31 9.10
C GLN A 74 4.33 -12.06 7.69
N PRO A 75 4.72 -10.82 7.35
CA PRO A 75 5.24 -10.53 6.02
C PRO A 75 6.53 -11.28 5.70
N LYS A 76 6.67 -11.66 4.43
CA LYS A 76 7.91 -12.19 3.87
C LYS A 76 8.56 -11.12 3.00
N ASP A 77 9.89 -11.11 2.97
CA ASP A 77 10.61 -10.23 2.06
C ASP A 77 10.59 -10.85 0.65
N LEU A 78 9.78 -10.27 -0.23
CA LEU A 78 9.67 -10.70 -1.62
C LEU A 78 10.31 -9.71 -2.60
N ARG A 79 11.11 -8.77 -2.09
CA ARG A 79 11.84 -7.84 -2.96
C ARG A 79 12.83 -8.63 -3.82
N SER A 80 12.74 -8.45 -5.13
CA SER A 80 13.44 -9.24 -6.12
C SER A 80 14.12 -8.34 -7.14
N ARG A 81 14.78 -8.96 -8.12
CA ARG A 81 15.39 -8.22 -9.22
C ARG A 81 14.29 -7.64 -10.12
N PRO A 82 14.52 -6.49 -10.79
CA PRO A 82 13.50 -5.89 -11.64
C PRO A 82 13.12 -6.74 -12.86
N CYS A 83 13.90 -7.75 -13.20
CA CYS A 83 13.62 -8.67 -14.31
C CYS A 83 12.74 -9.86 -13.90
N ASP A 84 12.54 -10.09 -12.61
CA ASP A 84 11.73 -11.20 -12.13
C ASP A 84 10.23 -10.92 -12.35
N TYR A 85 9.43 -11.98 -12.52
CA TYR A 85 8.01 -11.80 -12.75
C TYR A 85 7.33 -11.19 -11.53
N GLY A 86 6.48 -10.18 -11.75
CA GLY A 86 5.76 -9.46 -10.71
C GLY A 86 5.70 -7.97 -11.02
N TYR A 87 5.44 -7.16 -10.01
CA TYR A 87 5.36 -5.70 -10.15
C TYR A 87 6.72 -5.09 -9.81
N PRO A 88 7.57 -4.78 -10.80
CA PRO A 88 8.92 -4.31 -10.52
C PRO A 88 8.97 -2.88 -9.98
N HIS A 89 8.15 -1.98 -10.52
CA HIS A 89 8.14 -0.58 -10.08
C HIS A 89 6.98 0.20 -10.69
N PHE A 90 6.75 1.39 -10.16
CA PHE A 90 6.03 2.46 -10.82
C PHE A 90 6.91 3.71 -10.79
N ALA A 91 6.59 4.69 -11.63
CA ALA A 91 7.39 5.90 -11.77
C ALA A 91 6.55 7.15 -11.53
N LEU A 92 7.20 8.18 -10.99
CA LEU A 92 6.63 9.51 -10.79
C LEU A 92 7.29 10.50 -11.75
N GLN A 93 6.51 11.47 -12.23
CA GLN A 93 7.04 12.54 -13.06
C GLN A 93 6.69 13.91 -12.50
#